data_75930c15332735b3f773ed96cde3b698
#
_entry.id   75930c15332735b3f773ed96cde3b698
#
_cell.length_a   1.000
_cell.length_b   1.000
_cell.length_c   1.000
_cell.angle_alpha   90.00
_cell.angle_beta   90.00
_cell.angle_gamma   90.00
#
_symmetry.space_group_name_H-M   'P 1'
#
loop_
_entity.id
_entity.type
_entity.pdbx_description
1 polymer ?
#
loop_
_entity_poly.entity_id
_entity_poly.type
_entity_poly.pdbx_seq_one_letter_code
_entity_poly.pdbx_strand_id
1 'polypeptide(L)'
;GSEMCIRDRGAQSVNPDVKVSVVWTNTWYDPGKEVDATNTLIGQGCDILTHHTDSTAVPATAESRGVKVISYHSAMTKTAPKQLIGAVTHHWDEYYAHRIQALYDGKWKVEPVWGGAEMHMVRLSAITPDAPKSVVEDINSVYSKMEKKEFNVFSGPIVDNEGKVQIPEGKVADDKMLNTMNYFVKGVIGKVPTGK
;
A
#
# COMPACT_ATOMS: atom_id res chain seq x y z
N GLY A 1 0.46 -8.61 -5.21
CA GLY A 1 -0.78 -9.15 -4.82
C GLY A 1 -1.34 -8.64 -3.51
N SER A 2 -0.82 -9.11 -2.38
CA SER A 2 -1.42 -8.81 -1.06
C SER A 2 -1.41 -7.32 -0.69
N GLU A 3 -0.38 -6.57 -1.06
CA GLU A 3 -0.26 -5.12 -0.81
C GLU A 3 -1.40 -4.33 -1.45
N MET A 4 -1.78 -4.71 -2.66
CA MET A 4 -2.88 -4.06 -3.38
C MET A 4 -4.22 -4.38 -2.72
N CYS A 5 -4.40 -5.63 -2.27
CA CYS A 5 -5.60 -6.03 -1.53
C CYS A 5 -5.79 -5.22 -0.24
N ILE A 6 -4.72 -4.93 0.50
CA ILE A 6 -4.77 -4.07 1.71
C ILE A 6 -5.32 -2.70 1.36
N ARG A 7 -4.75 -2.04 0.35
CA ARG A 7 -5.17 -0.71 -0.12
C ARG A 7 -6.64 -0.70 -0.52
N ASP A 8 -7.03 -1.65 -1.37
CA ASP A 8 -8.35 -1.69 -1.98
C ASP A 8 -9.44 -1.96 -0.94
N ARG A 9 -9.20 -2.90 -0.04
CA ARG A 9 -10.10 -3.18 1.08
C ARG A 9 -10.15 -2.05 2.09
N GLY A 10 -9.02 -1.40 2.37
CA GLY A 10 -8.97 -0.22 3.23
C GLY A 10 -9.87 0.90 2.70
N ALA A 11 -9.78 1.20 1.41
CA ALA A 11 -10.62 2.20 0.76
C ALA A 11 -12.11 1.80 0.83
N GLN A 12 -12.46 0.55 0.54
CA GLN A 12 -13.84 0.06 0.58
C GLN A 12 -14.42 -0.02 1.99
N SER A 13 -13.61 -0.17 3.02
CA SER A 13 -14.09 -0.17 4.41
C SER A 13 -14.64 1.18 4.85
N VAL A 14 -14.19 2.27 4.21
CA VAL A 14 -14.64 3.64 4.47
C VAL A 14 -15.70 4.07 3.45
N ASN A 15 -15.49 3.73 2.18
CA ASN A 15 -16.44 4.00 1.11
C ASN A 15 -16.71 2.73 0.29
N PRO A 16 -17.83 2.03 0.53
CA PRO A 16 -18.16 0.80 -0.18
C PRO A 16 -18.33 0.94 -1.69
N ASP A 17 -18.59 2.16 -2.17
CA ASP A 17 -18.79 2.48 -3.59
C ASP A 17 -17.48 2.91 -4.29
N VAL A 18 -16.35 2.95 -3.58
CA VAL A 18 -15.07 3.31 -4.17
C VAL A 18 -14.69 2.32 -5.28
N LYS A 19 -14.19 2.86 -6.37
CA LYS A 19 -13.64 2.09 -7.49
C LYS A 19 -12.14 2.28 -7.53
N VAL A 20 -11.42 1.18 -7.72
CA VAL A 20 -9.97 1.21 -7.84
C VAL A 20 -9.57 0.79 -9.24
N SER A 21 -8.84 1.66 -9.94
CA SER A 21 -8.26 1.38 -11.26
C SER A 21 -6.77 1.10 -11.12
N VAL A 22 -6.27 0.07 -11.81
CA VAL A 22 -4.87 -0.33 -11.74
C VAL A 22 -4.26 -0.31 -13.13
N VAL A 23 -3.11 0.35 -13.26
CA VAL A 23 -2.26 0.31 -14.47
C VAL A 23 -0.92 -0.32 -14.09
N TRP A 24 -0.52 -1.36 -14.82
CA TRP A 24 0.74 -2.04 -14.62
C TRP A 24 1.81 -1.47 -15.55
N THR A 25 2.90 -0.98 -14.97
CA THR A 25 4.07 -0.47 -15.73
C THR A 25 5.04 -1.58 -16.12
N ASN A 26 4.94 -2.76 -15.48
CA ASN A 26 5.85 -3.91 -15.63
C ASN A 26 7.33 -3.55 -15.42
N THR A 27 7.60 -2.59 -14.56
CA THR A 27 8.95 -2.17 -14.16
C THR A 27 8.89 -1.54 -12.78
N TRP A 28 9.99 -1.60 -12.05
CA TRP A 28 10.14 -0.91 -10.78
C TRP A 28 10.48 0.57 -10.96
N TYR A 29 11.26 0.90 -12.00
CA TYR A 29 11.71 2.26 -12.26
C TYR A 29 11.70 2.58 -13.74
N ASP A 30 10.77 3.41 -14.16
CA ASP A 30 10.67 3.98 -15.49
C ASP A 30 9.83 5.27 -15.40
N PRO A 31 10.47 6.44 -15.16
CA PRO A 31 9.73 7.69 -14.99
C PRO A 31 8.79 8.03 -16.16
N GLY A 32 9.15 7.66 -17.38
CA GLY A 32 8.31 7.89 -18.56
C GLY A 32 7.00 7.09 -18.50
N LYS A 33 7.12 5.78 -18.29
CA LYS A 33 5.93 4.91 -18.12
C LYS A 33 5.09 5.28 -16.90
N GLU A 34 5.73 5.71 -15.83
CA GLU A 34 5.04 6.16 -14.62
C GLU A 34 4.22 7.44 -14.87
N VAL A 35 4.75 8.40 -15.61
CA VAL A 35 4.03 9.60 -16.06
C VAL A 35 2.84 9.22 -16.94
N ASP A 36 3.03 8.34 -17.92
CA ASP A 36 1.97 7.91 -18.84
C ASP A 36 0.85 7.17 -18.10
N ALA A 37 1.21 6.25 -17.19
CA ALA A 37 0.25 5.54 -16.34
C ALA A 37 -0.54 6.52 -15.46
N THR A 38 0.15 7.49 -14.85
CA THR A 38 -0.47 8.51 -14.00
C THR A 38 -1.46 9.36 -14.80
N ASN A 39 -1.07 9.85 -15.98
CA ASN A 39 -1.96 10.62 -16.84
C ASN A 39 -3.17 9.79 -17.32
N THR A 40 -2.96 8.50 -17.59
CA THR A 40 -4.04 7.57 -17.95
C THR A 40 -5.08 7.46 -16.84
N LEU A 41 -4.64 7.24 -15.59
CA LEU A 41 -5.53 7.15 -14.43
C LEU A 41 -6.28 8.48 -14.19
N ILE A 42 -5.59 9.62 -14.28
CA ILE A 42 -6.22 10.94 -14.18
C ILE A 42 -7.28 11.13 -15.29
N GLY A 43 -6.96 10.75 -16.51
CA GLY A 43 -7.89 10.79 -17.65
C GLY A 43 -9.12 9.90 -17.47
N GLN A 44 -9.02 8.84 -16.68
CA GLN A 44 -10.14 7.96 -16.30
C GLN A 44 -10.97 8.53 -15.13
N GLY A 45 -10.60 9.68 -14.58
CA GLY A 45 -11.32 10.34 -13.50
C GLY A 45 -10.88 9.93 -12.09
N CYS A 46 -9.70 9.32 -11.93
CA CYS A 46 -9.15 9.05 -10.61
C CYS A 46 -8.80 10.36 -9.90
N ASP A 47 -9.31 10.54 -8.69
CA ASP A 47 -9.15 11.73 -7.84
C ASP A 47 -8.07 11.54 -6.76
N ILE A 48 -7.69 10.31 -6.49
CA ILE A 48 -6.57 9.95 -5.60
C ILE A 48 -5.68 8.94 -6.31
N LEU A 49 -4.38 9.20 -6.28
CA LEU A 49 -3.36 8.34 -6.86
C LEU A 49 -2.50 7.70 -5.78
N THR A 50 -2.00 6.51 -6.07
CA THR A 50 -0.96 5.84 -5.28
C THR A 50 -0.12 4.99 -6.22
N HIS A 51 1.09 4.63 -5.81
CA HIS A 51 2.02 3.88 -6.65
C HIS A 51 2.83 2.87 -5.83
N HIS A 52 3.44 1.95 -6.54
CA HIS A 52 4.39 0.96 -6.04
C HIS A 52 5.68 0.94 -6.85
N THR A 53 5.91 1.98 -7.63
CA THR A 53 7.12 2.22 -8.42
C THR A 53 8.08 3.11 -7.65
N ASP A 54 9.36 3.14 -8.06
CA ASP A 54 10.45 3.68 -7.25
C ASP A 54 10.80 5.12 -7.57
N SER A 55 10.29 5.70 -8.67
CA SER A 55 10.60 7.08 -9.03
C SER A 55 9.67 8.09 -8.36
N THR A 56 10.03 9.35 -8.43
CA THR A 56 9.18 10.46 -7.98
C THR A 56 8.18 10.92 -9.04
N ALA A 57 8.06 10.23 -10.17
CA ALA A 57 7.27 10.67 -11.31
C ALA A 57 5.76 10.73 -11.02
N VAL A 58 5.23 9.75 -10.29
CA VAL A 58 3.80 9.74 -9.93
C VAL A 58 3.44 10.92 -9.03
N PRO A 59 4.11 11.16 -7.89
CA PRO A 59 3.84 12.33 -7.05
C PRO A 59 4.06 13.67 -7.78
N ALA A 60 5.12 13.78 -8.60
CA ALA A 60 5.39 15.00 -9.35
C ALA A 60 4.29 15.30 -10.38
N THR A 61 3.81 14.27 -11.08
CA THR A 61 2.72 14.41 -12.04
C THR A 61 1.41 14.76 -11.34
N ALA A 62 1.11 14.09 -10.21
CA ALA A 62 -0.06 14.39 -9.40
C ALA A 62 -0.06 15.86 -8.92
N GLU A 63 1.08 16.34 -8.42
CA GLU A 63 1.27 17.75 -8.02
C GLU A 63 0.99 18.71 -9.18
N SER A 64 1.57 18.46 -10.35
CA SER A 64 1.40 19.32 -11.53
C SER A 64 -0.03 19.31 -12.07
N ARG A 65 -0.76 18.22 -11.86
CA ARG A 65 -2.14 18.05 -12.32
C ARG A 65 -3.19 18.39 -11.28
N GLY A 66 -2.78 18.74 -10.05
CA GLY A 66 -3.69 19.10 -8.95
C GLY A 66 -4.49 17.91 -8.41
N VAL A 67 -4.00 16.69 -8.55
CA VAL A 67 -4.64 15.45 -8.09
C VAL A 67 -3.98 14.96 -6.82
N LYS A 68 -4.76 14.48 -5.86
CA LYS A 68 -4.24 13.99 -4.57
C LYS A 68 -3.42 12.71 -4.76
N VAL A 69 -2.37 12.57 -3.92
CA VAL A 69 -1.48 11.41 -4.01
C VAL A 69 -1.07 10.90 -2.63
N ILE A 70 -0.98 9.58 -2.50
CA ILE A 70 -0.36 8.87 -1.39
C ILE A 70 0.94 8.31 -1.91
N SER A 71 2.08 8.73 -1.35
CA SER A 71 3.39 8.26 -1.78
C SER A 71 3.80 6.96 -1.10
N TYR A 72 4.77 6.29 -1.72
CA TYR A 72 5.33 5.02 -1.29
C TYR A 72 6.86 5.11 -1.18
N HIS A 73 7.49 4.25 -0.39
CA HIS A 73 8.90 4.22 0.01
C HIS A 73 9.32 5.37 0.92
N SER A 74 9.08 6.60 0.51
CA SER A 74 9.41 7.83 1.25
C SER A 74 8.27 8.83 1.18
N ALA A 75 8.29 9.82 2.06
CA ALA A 75 7.21 10.79 2.18
C ALA A 75 7.05 11.70 0.96
N MET A 76 8.12 11.95 0.18
CA MET A 76 8.12 12.77 -1.05
C MET A 76 7.44 14.15 -0.91
N THR A 77 7.48 14.73 0.30
CA THR A 77 6.83 16.02 0.63
C THR A 77 7.34 17.19 -0.21
N LYS A 78 8.61 17.13 -0.64
CA LYS A 78 9.18 18.16 -1.53
C LYS A 78 8.73 18.02 -2.97
N THR A 79 8.34 16.81 -3.38
CA THR A 79 7.90 16.51 -4.74
C THR A 79 6.44 16.85 -4.96
N ALA A 80 5.59 16.62 -3.96
CA ALA A 80 4.16 16.90 -4.02
C ALA A 80 3.70 17.72 -2.78
N PRO A 81 4.17 18.98 -2.63
CA PRO A 81 3.94 19.76 -1.41
C PRO A 81 2.48 20.11 -1.15
N LYS A 82 1.62 20.15 -2.17
CA LYS A 82 0.20 20.53 -2.06
C LYS A 82 -0.75 19.34 -2.24
N GLN A 83 -0.32 18.32 -2.95
CA GLN A 83 -1.20 17.20 -3.31
C GLN A 83 -0.94 15.94 -2.50
N LEU A 84 0.18 15.86 -1.76
CA LEU A 84 0.44 14.73 -0.88
C LEU A 84 -0.54 14.74 0.30
N ILE A 85 -1.29 13.64 0.47
CA ILE A 85 -2.23 13.47 1.59
C ILE A 85 -1.74 12.47 2.63
N GLY A 86 -0.73 11.68 2.30
CA GLY A 86 -0.11 10.71 3.19
C GLY A 86 0.99 9.94 2.49
N ALA A 87 1.70 9.13 3.25
CA ALA A 87 2.75 8.26 2.73
C ALA A 87 2.82 6.94 3.50
N VAL A 88 3.23 5.89 2.78
CA VAL A 88 3.69 4.63 3.38
C VAL A 88 5.19 4.58 3.20
N THR A 89 5.95 4.62 4.29
CA THR A 89 7.41 4.78 4.26
C THR A 89 8.12 3.57 4.84
N HIS A 90 9.29 3.28 4.31
CA HIS A 90 10.15 2.20 4.77
C HIS A 90 11.15 2.72 5.81
N HIS A 91 11.37 1.93 6.86
CA HIS A 91 12.25 2.21 7.98
C HIS A 91 13.21 1.03 8.18
N TRP A 92 14.31 1.03 7.42
CA TRP A 92 15.30 -0.05 7.44
C TRP A 92 16.35 0.10 8.53
N ASP A 93 16.45 1.25 9.16
CA ASP A 93 17.47 1.64 10.14
C ASP A 93 17.48 0.70 11.36
N GLU A 94 16.33 0.50 12.00
CA GLU A 94 16.21 -0.40 13.16
C GLU A 94 16.52 -1.85 12.77
N TYR A 95 16.02 -2.30 11.62
CA TYR A 95 16.28 -3.65 11.13
C TYR A 95 17.78 -3.89 10.92
N TYR A 96 18.47 -3.00 10.22
CA TYR A 96 19.90 -3.14 9.99
C TYR A 96 20.70 -3.05 11.29
N ALA A 97 20.34 -2.17 12.21
CA ALA A 97 20.99 -2.07 13.51
C ALA A 97 20.89 -3.40 14.28
N HIS A 98 19.71 -4.02 14.33
CA HIS A 98 19.52 -5.31 14.96
C HIS A 98 20.30 -6.45 14.28
N ARG A 99 20.36 -6.45 12.94
CA ARG A 99 21.12 -7.47 12.20
C ARG A 99 22.64 -7.35 12.42
N ILE A 100 23.15 -6.13 12.45
CA ILE A 100 24.57 -5.85 12.77
C ILE A 100 24.88 -6.25 14.20
N GLN A 101 24.02 -5.89 15.15
CA GLN A 101 24.20 -6.30 16.55
C GLN A 101 24.19 -7.82 16.70
N ALA A 102 23.30 -8.52 16.04
CA ALA A 102 23.27 -9.99 16.06
C ALA A 102 24.55 -10.61 15.50
N LEU A 103 25.16 -9.98 14.48
CA LEU A 103 26.46 -10.41 13.96
C LEU A 103 27.57 -10.23 15.01
N TYR A 104 27.62 -9.08 15.67
CA TYR A 104 28.57 -8.81 16.75
C TYR A 104 28.43 -9.79 17.91
N ASP A 105 27.20 -10.16 18.26
CA ASP A 105 26.91 -11.10 19.35
C ASP A 105 27.12 -12.58 18.95
N GLY A 106 27.54 -12.87 17.71
CA GLY A 106 27.68 -14.23 17.20
C GLY A 106 26.33 -15.00 17.07
N LYS A 107 25.22 -14.28 17.04
CA LYS A 107 23.86 -14.83 16.97
C LYS A 107 23.20 -14.67 15.59
N TRP A 108 23.92 -14.10 14.63
CA TRP A 108 23.38 -13.85 13.29
C TRP A 108 23.06 -15.16 12.57
N LYS A 109 21.89 -15.21 11.93
CA LYS A 109 21.41 -16.31 11.11
C LYS A 109 20.90 -15.82 9.78
N VAL A 110 21.07 -16.64 8.73
CA VAL A 110 20.43 -16.41 7.43
C VAL A 110 19.01 -16.91 7.55
N GLU A 111 18.06 -15.99 7.62
CA GLU A 111 16.64 -16.29 7.69
C GLU A 111 15.82 -15.22 6.97
N PRO A 112 14.74 -15.59 6.26
CA PRO A 112 13.81 -14.62 5.71
C PRO A 112 13.11 -13.90 6.87
N VAL A 113 12.82 -12.62 6.66
CA VAL A 113 12.00 -11.82 7.58
C VAL A 113 10.67 -11.53 6.92
N TRP A 114 9.60 -11.85 7.62
CA TRP A 114 8.23 -11.64 7.21
C TRP A 114 7.43 -11.11 8.39
N GLY A 115 6.72 -10.00 8.19
CA GLY A 115 5.93 -9.39 9.27
C GLY A 115 5.06 -8.26 8.75
N GLY A 116 4.34 -7.64 9.65
CA GLY A 116 3.43 -6.53 9.39
C GLY A 116 3.82 -5.25 10.10
N ALA A 117 2.82 -4.45 10.44
CA ALA A 117 2.98 -3.16 11.12
C ALA A 117 3.73 -3.26 12.47
N GLU A 118 3.60 -4.41 13.15
CA GLU A 118 4.27 -4.68 14.43
C GLU A 118 5.80 -4.72 14.35
N MET A 119 6.36 -4.87 13.16
CA MET A 119 7.80 -4.82 12.95
C MET A 119 8.36 -3.41 12.70
N HIS A 120 7.48 -2.44 12.57
CA HIS A 120 7.80 -1.02 12.34
C HIS A 120 8.68 -0.73 11.10
N MET A 121 8.91 -1.72 10.24
CA MET A 121 9.70 -1.55 9.01
C MET A 121 8.92 -0.76 7.95
N VAL A 122 7.60 -0.78 8.02
CA VAL A 122 6.69 0.00 7.17
C VAL A 122 5.80 0.83 8.08
N ARG A 123 5.76 2.15 7.87
CA ARG A 123 5.02 3.09 8.72
C ARG A 123 4.16 4.03 7.88
N LEU A 124 3.05 4.47 8.47
CA LEU A 124 2.31 5.62 7.94
C LEU A 124 3.05 6.90 8.32
N SER A 125 3.16 7.83 7.39
CA SER A 125 3.83 9.11 7.59
C SER A 125 3.23 10.21 6.72
N ALA A 126 3.64 11.44 6.97
CA ALA A 126 3.27 12.61 6.18
C ALA A 126 1.76 12.76 5.91
N ILE A 127 0.93 12.39 6.90
CA ILE A 127 -0.51 12.70 6.82
C ILE A 127 -0.63 14.22 6.71
N THR A 128 -1.38 14.69 5.71
CA THR A 128 -1.54 16.13 5.48
C THR A 128 -2.09 16.86 6.71
N PRO A 129 -1.54 18.03 7.07
CA PRO A 129 -2.05 18.84 8.17
C PRO A 129 -3.52 19.27 7.98
N ASP A 130 -4.00 19.30 6.74
CA ASP A 130 -5.38 19.69 6.40
C ASP A 130 -6.38 18.53 6.61
N ALA A 131 -5.90 17.33 6.98
CA ALA A 131 -6.80 16.22 7.27
C ALA A 131 -7.68 16.53 8.50
N PRO A 132 -8.99 16.26 8.45
CA PRO A 132 -9.86 16.38 9.61
C PRO A 132 -9.33 15.56 10.79
N LYS A 133 -9.41 16.11 12.00
CA LYS A 133 -8.92 15.46 13.21
C LYS A 133 -9.47 14.05 13.39
N SER A 134 -10.77 13.87 13.16
CA SER A 134 -11.42 12.57 13.24
C SER A 134 -10.80 11.53 12.27
N VAL A 135 -10.45 11.95 11.06
CA VAL A 135 -9.79 11.06 10.08
C VAL A 135 -8.41 10.65 10.57
N VAL A 136 -7.63 11.59 11.14
CA VAL A 136 -6.31 11.28 11.70
C VAL A 136 -6.43 10.33 12.91
N GLU A 137 -7.42 10.53 13.76
CA GLU A 137 -7.71 9.66 14.92
C GLU A 137 -8.10 8.24 14.46
N ASP A 138 -8.95 8.13 13.45
CA ASP A 138 -9.35 6.84 12.87
C ASP A 138 -8.16 6.09 12.26
N ILE A 139 -7.34 6.78 11.47
CA ILE A 139 -6.11 6.21 10.88
C ILE A 139 -5.19 5.67 11.98
N ASN A 140 -4.91 6.49 13.00
CA ASN A 140 -4.03 6.09 14.11
C ASN A 140 -4.62 4.93 14.91
N SER A 141 -5.93 4.91 15.13
CA SER A 141 -6.62 3.82 15.81
C SER A 141 -6.48 2.50 15.06
N VAL A 142 -6.73 2.50 13.75
CA VAL A 142 -6.59 1.30 12.90
C VAL A 142 -5.13 0.84 12.88
N TYR A 143 -4.18 1.75 12.66
CA TYR A 143 -2.77 1.42 12.63
C TYR A 143 -2.29 0.82 13.96
N SER A 144 -2.67 1.41 15.09
CA SER A 144 -2.35 0.87 16.43
C SER A 144 -2.90 -0.54 16.65
N LYS A 145 -4.13 -0.82 16.17
CA LYS A 145 -4.69 -2.19 16.24
C LYS A 145 -3.92 -3.19 15.37
N MET A 146 -3.40 -2.74 14.22
CA MET A 146 -2.55 -3.59 13.37
C MET A 146 -1.22 -3.90 14.06
N GLU A 147 -0.56 -2.91 14.67
CA GLU A 147 0.67 -3.09 15.45
C GLU A 147 0.49 -4.08 16.62
N LYS A 148 -0.67 -4.03 17.27
CA LYS A 148 -1.02 -4.94 18.38
C LYS A 148 -1.55 -6.30 17.93
N LYS A 149 -1.67 -6.54 16.61
CA LYS A 149 -2.30 -7.74 16.02
C LYS A 149 -3.77 -7.94 16.42
N GLU A 150 -4.44 -6.87 16.82
CA GLU A 150 -5.88 -6.86 17.16
C GLU A 150 -6.77 -6.71 15.93
N PHE A 151 -6.18 -6.31 14.79
CA PHE A 151 -6.86 -6.16 13.51
C PHE A 151 -6.06 -6.80 12.40
N ASN A 152 -6.68 -7.71 11.66
CA ASN A 152 -6.08 -8.35 10.51
C ASN A 152 -6.82 -7.98 9.24
N VAL A 153 -6.15 -7.27 8.33
CA VAL A 153 -6.71 -6.81 7.05
C VAL A 153 -7.11 -7.95 6.11
N PHE A 154 -6.62 -9.15 6.36
CA PHE A 154 -6.91 -10.35 5.56
C PHE A 154 -7.92 -11.29 6.22
N SER A 155 -8.72 -10.77 7.16
CA SER A 155 -9.89 -11.51 7.70
C SER A 155 -11.00 -11.57 6.66
N GLY A 156 -11.59 -12.75 6.51
CA GLY A 156 -12.74 -12.96 5.61
C GLY A 156 -14.04 -12.30 6.11
N PRO A 157 -15.02 -12.19 5.22
CA PRO A 157 -15.00 -12.67 3.85
C PRO A 157 -14.15 -11.79 2.92
N ILE A 158 -13.34 -12.39 2.06
CA ILE A 158 -12.68 -11.71 0.96
C ILE A 158 -13.21 -12.31 -0.35
N VAL A 159 -13.83 -11.46 -1.15
CA VAL A 159 -14.39 -11.81 -2.45
C VAL A 159 -13.54 -11.15 -3.51
N ASP A 160 -13.20 -11.88 -4.57
CA ASP A 160 -12.48 -11.31 -5.72
C ASP A 160 -13.43 -10.51 -6.65
N ASN A 161 -12.85 -9.85 -7.63
CA ASN A 161 -13.59 -9.03 -8.57
C ASN A 161 -14.40 -9.85 -9.62
N GLU A 162 -14.27 -11.17 -9.60
CA GLU A 162 -15.10 -12.10 -10.39
C GLU A 162 -16.25 -12.69 -9.55
N GLY A 163 -16.32 -12.34 -8.24
CA GLY A 163 -17.40 -12.77 -7.33
C GLY A 163 -17.11 -14.07 -6.57
N LYS A 164 -15.90 -14.63 -6.70
CA LYS A 164 -15.50 -15.84 -5.98
C LYS A 164 -15.03 -15.51 -4.57
N VAL A 165 -15.47 -16.26 -3.58
CA VAL A 165 -14.99 -16.16 -2.20
C VAL A 165 -13.59 -16.79 -2.12
N GLN A 166 -12.60 -15.99 -1.85
CA GLN A 166 -11.20 -16.41 -1.69
C GLN A 166 -10.88 -16.75 -0.24
N ILE A 167 -11.36 -15.94 0.71
CA ILE A 167 -11.25 -16.19 2.15
C ILE A 167 -12.68 -16.18 2.72
N PRO A 168 -13.18 -17.31 3.27
CA PRO A 168 -14.49 -17.38 3.89
C PRO A 168 -14.61 -16.52 5.15
N GLU A 169 -15.84 -16.23 5.55
CA GLU A 169 -16.13 -15.57 6.82
C GLU A 169 -15.54 -16.35 8.00
N GLY A 170 -15.01 -15.63 8.99
CA GLY A 170 -14.38 -16.20 10.17
C GLY A 170 -13.01 -16.86 9.93
N LYS A 171 -12.47 -16.79 8.70
CA LYS A 171 -11.11 -17.25 8.39
C LYS A 171 -10.19 -16.06 8.16
N VAL A 172 -8.90 -16.29 8.37
CA VAL A 172 -7.82 -15.33 8.10
C VAL A 172 -6.88 -15.97 7.09
N ALA A 173 -6.40 -15.19 6.11
CA ALA A 173 -5.40 -15.68 5.18
C ALA A 173 -4.09 -15.98 5.92
N ASP A 174 -3.50 -17.13 5.63
CA ASP A 174 -2.16 -17.48 6.10
C ASP A 174 -1.07 -16.91 5.17
N ASP A 175 0.19 -17.00 5.60
CA ASP A 175 1.34 -16.47 4.85
C ASP A 175 1.47 -17.11 3.47
N LYS A 176 1.10 -18.40 3.31
CA LYS A 176 1.13 -19.08 2.02
C LYS A 176 0.11 -18.46 1.07
N MET A 177 -1.10 -18.19 1.54
CA MET A 177 -2.15 -17.53 0.75
C MET A 177 -1.72 -16.12 0.37
N LEU A 178 -1.12 -15.35 1.30
CA LEU A 178 -0.64 -14.00 1.03
C LEU A 178 0.48 -13.98 -0.02
N ASN A 179 1.44 -14.90 0.07
CA ASN A 179 2.54 -15.03 -0.89
C ASN A 179 2.12 -15.48 -2.29
N THR A 180 0.97 -16.16 -2.40
CA THR A 180 0.46 -16.69 -3.68
C THR A 180 -0.76 -15.94 -4.19
N MET A 181 -1.15 -14.84 -3.54
CA MET A 181 -2.33 -14.04 -3.94
C MET A 181 -2.13 -13.43 -5.33
N ASN A 182 -2.99 -13.82 -6.26
CA ASN A 182 -2.95 -13.43 -7.67
C ASN A 182 -4.31 -13.01 -8.22
N TYR A 183 -5.16 -12.42 -7.41
CA TYR A 183 -6.47 -11.92 -7.78
C TYR A 183 -6.67 -10.48 -7.29
N PHE A 184 -7.57 -9.75 -7.93
CA PHE A 184 -8.07 -8.50 -7.42
C PHE A 184 -9.28 -8.71 -6.53
N VAL A 185 -9.42 -7.91 -5.49
CA VAL A 185 -10.63 -7.93 -4.66
C VAL A 185 -11.79 -7.22 -5.34
N LYS A 186 -13.00 -7.51 -4.90
CA LYS A 186 -14.23 -6.85 -5.36
C LYS A 186 -14.03 -5.32 -5.36
N GLY A 187 -14.54 -4.63 -6.40
CA GLY A 187 -14.42 -3.18 -6.56
C GLY A 187 -13.18 -2.72 -7.33
N VAL A 188 -12.21 -3.60 -7.58
CA VAL A 188 -11.06 -3.31 -8.44
C VAL A 188 -11.41 -3.58 -9.90
N ILE A 189 -11.12 -2.59 -10.76
CA ILE A 189 -11.36 -2.66 -12.19
C ILE A 189 -10.12 -3.24 -12.89
N GLY A 190 -10.32 -4.26 -13.72
CA GLY A 190 -9.26 -4.87 -14.51
C GLY A 190 -9.01 -6.33 -14.19
N LYS A 191 -7.92 -6.86 -14.74
CA LYS A 191 -7.45 -8.24 -14.52
C LYS A 191 -5.99 -8.23 -14.10
N VAL A 192 -5.62 -9.17 -13.24
CA VAL A 192 -4.22 -9.39 -12.91
C VAL A 192 -3.48 -9.82 -14.19
N PRO A 193 -2.34 -9.22 -14.52
CA PRO A 193 -1.56 -9.66 -15.67
C PRO A 193 -1.18 -11.13 -15.52
N THR A 194 -1.54 -11.91 -16.53
CA THR A 194 -1.02 -13.29 -16.63
C THR A 194 0.41 -13.19 -17.14
N GLY A 195 1.38 -13.46 -16.28
CA GLY A 195 2.78 -13.51 -16.68
C GLY A 195 2.98 -14.48 -17.88
N LYS A 196 3.57 -13.97 -18.94
CA LYS A 196 4.23 -14.79 -19.97
C LYS A 196 5.71 -14.83 -19.66
#